data_33f580172319ad9a70bfe0589c2d387b
#
_entry.id   33f580172319ad9a70bfe0589c2d387b
#
_cell.length_a   1.000
_cell.length_b   1.000
_cell.length_c   1.000
_cell.angle_alpha   90.00
_cell.angle_beta   90.00
_cell.angle_gamma   90.00
#
_symmetry.space_group_name_H-M   'P 1'
#
loop_
_entity.id
_entity.type
_entity.pdbx_description
1 polymer ?
#
loop_
_entity_poly.entity_id
_entity_poly.type
_entity_poly.pdbx_seq_one_letter_code
_entity_poly.pdbx_strand_id
1 'polypeptide(L)'
;MINAYWLDGVKTLNHFDYNLLRVLEILLEEQSVTAAASRLHLSQSAVSKQLAKLRETFDDQLFERTAHGLRATPRAMQLAPQLRQVLQQLDQFTRPSSFDPSLSQRVFRIDLVETAYSLTYPFFMPDLLAQAPNITLNSQTWNQESIANLLRCDIDMAICTREWDERSQLHINTIPGELNYIELVRDRPVCLIRKEHPLLQETWELATFLKYRHLQVTFGGIEHWLLDEVLSLQHLKRDIAVNMTDFYSAMSLCEQSDLILCAPARYTAKMSQHFDLLTLDVPVMVEPGGYVLLWHKHFELDPSHRWLRELIINNVGLDG
;
A
#
# COMPACT_ATOMS: atom_id res chain seq x y z
N MET A 1 -35.85 -1.77 18.34
CA MET A 1 -36.98 -1.50 17.40
C MET A 1 -36.48 -0.50 16.38
N ILE A 2 -35.96 -0.97 15.25
CA ILE A 2 -35.48 -0.15 14.11
C ILE A 2 -36.71 0.09 13.23
N ASN A 3 -37.01 1.36 13.02
CA ASN A 3 -38.23 1.88 12.41
C ASN A 3 -38.49 1.30 11.01
N ALA A 4 -39.68 0.74 10.83
CA ALA A 4 -40.19 0.11 9.61
C ALA A 4 -40.51 1.09 8.44
N TYR A 5 -40.09 2.36 8.52
CA TYR A 5 -40.40 3.39 7.51
C TYR A 5 -39.44 3.46 6.32
N TRP A 6 -38.40 2.61 6.28
CA TRP A 6 -37.40 2.61 5.18
C TRP A 6 -37.65 1.54 4.11
N LEU A 7 -38.63 0.65 4.29
CA LEU A 7 -38.84 -0.51 3.41
C LEU A 7 -39.74 -0.27 2.19
N ASP A 8 -40.59 0.75 2.20
CA ASP A 8 -41.47 1.04 1.05
C ASP A 8 -40.78 1.77 -0.11
N GLY A 9 -39.68 2.49 0.14
CA GLY A 9 -38.88 3.14 -0.92
C GLY A 9 -37.91 2.21 -1.65
N VAL A 10 -37.54 1.07 -1.05
CA VAL A 10 -36.53 0.14 -1.60
C VAL A 10 -37.12 -0.79 -2.68
N LYS A 11 -38.44 -0.97 -2.73
CA LYS A 11 -39.08 -1.82 -3.75
C LYS A 11 -38.98 -1.26 -5.18
N THR A 12 -38.80 0.04 -5.33
CA THR A 12 -38.73 0.71 -6.66
C THR A 12 -37.36 0.58 -7.31
N LEU A 13 -36.25 0.44 -6.55
CA LEU A 13 -34.89 0.39 -7.11
C LEU A 13 -34.52 -0.99 -7.67
N ASN A 14 -35.06 -2.08 -7.14
CA ASN A 14 -34.69 -3.43 -7.55
C ASN A 14 -35.16 -3.84 -8.96
N HIS A 15 -36.04 -3.07 -9.60
CA HIS A 15 -36.59 -3.36 -10.94
C HIS A 15 -36.46 -2.18 -11.92
N PHE A 16 -35.75 -1.12 -11.54
CA PHE A 16 -35.58 0.03 -12.43
C PHE A 16 -34.53 -0.26 -13.49
N ASP A 17 -34.93 -0.11 -14.77
CA ASP A 17 -34.01 -0.20 -15.89
C ASP A 17 -33.22 1.14 -16.03
N TYR A 18 -31.99 1.15 -15.59
CA TYR A 18 -31.16 2.36 -15.61
C TYR A 18 -30.89 2.92 -17.01
N ASN A 19 -31.06 2.11 -18.07
CA ASN A 19 -30.97 2.59 -19.46
C ASN A 19 -32.05 3.64 -19.79
N LEU A 20 -33.17 3.60 -19.05
CA LEU A 20 -34.25 4.59 -19.22
C LEU A 20 -33.81 6.01 -18.81
N LEU A 21 -32.80 6.17 -17.95
CA LEU A 21 -32.27 7.48 -17.59
C LEU A 21 -31.67 8.19 -18.81
N ARG A 22 -30.91 7.46 -19.63
CA ARG A 22 -30.32 8.01 -20.86
C ARG A 22 -31.40 8.37 -21.92
N VAL A 23 -32.45 7.56 -21.99
CA VAL A 23 -33.58 7.84 -22.87
C VAL A 23 -34.33 9.10 -22.44
N LEU A 24 -34.56 9.26 -21.14
CA LEU A 24 -35.20 10.45 -20.57
C LEU A 24 -34.37 11.72 -20.84
N GLU A 25 -33.04 11.65 -20.63
CA GLU A 25 -32.14 12.77 -20.94
C GLU A 25 -32.25 13.21 -22.40
N ILE A 26 -32.14 12.26 -23.35
CA ILE A 26 -32.16 12.57 -24.76
C ILE A 26 -33.56 13.09 -25.20
N LEU A 27 -34.65 12.56 -24.64
CA LEU A 27 -36.00 13.08 -24.89
C LEU A 27 -36.18 14.51 -24.37
N LEU A 28 -35.58 14.86 -23.24
CA LEU A 28 -35.58 16.23 -22.70
C LEU A 28 -34.82 17.22 -23.61
N GLU A 29 -33.71 16.77 -24.20
CA GLU A 29 -32.88 17.57 -25.07
C GLU A 29 -33.50 17.73 -26.47
N GLU A 30 -33.91 16.61 -27.09
CA GLU A 30 -34.38 16.58 -28.48
C GLU A 30 -35.85 17.01 -28.64
N GLN A 31 -36.67 16.88 -27.60
CA GLN A 31 -38.11 17.15 -27.60
C GLN A 31 -38.86 16.48 -28.79
N SER A 32 -38.31 15.36 -29.27
CA SER A 32 -38.79 14.60 -30.42
C SER A 32 -38.46 13.13 -30.31
N VAL A 33 -39.47 12.26 -30.40
CA VAL A 33 -39.26 10.80 -30.40
C VAL A 33 -38.39 10.36 -31.58
N THR A 34 -38.59 10.98 -32.74
CA THR A 34 -37.85 10.66 -33.98
C THR A 34 -36.37 11.04 -33.83
N ALA A 35 -36.09 12.26 -33.35
CA ALA A 35 -34.72 12.72 -33.12
C ALA A 35 -34.03 11.90 -32.03
N ALA A 36 -34.74 11.64 -30.92
CA ALA A 36 -34.22 10.79 -29.85
C ALA A 36 -33.90 9.35 -30.33
N ALA A 37 -34.77 8.78 -31.17
CA ALA A 37 -34.54 7.45 -31.74
C ALA A 37 -33.27 7.42 -32.62
N SER A 38 -33.10 8.44 -33.47
CA SER A 38 -31.90 8.58 -34.31
C SER A 38 -30.62 8.67 -33.43
N ARG A 39 -30.65 9.52 -32.43
CA ARG A 39 -29.48 9.75 -31.53
C ARG A 39 -29.15 8.53 -30.66
N LEU A 40 -30.18 7.74 -30.29
CA LEU A 40 -30.00 6.49 -29.53
C LEU A 40 -29.68 5.28 -30.40
N HIS A 41 -29.70 5.41 -31.73
CA HIS A 41 -29.60 4.30 -32.69
C HIS A 41 -30.70 3.24 -32.46
N LEU A 42 -31.90 3.67 -32.09
CA LEU A 42 -33.06 2.83 -31.84
C LEU A 42 -34.19 3.13 -32.84
N SER A 43 -35.18 2.22 -32.92
CA SER A 43 -36.43 2.51 -33.63
C SER A 43 -37.32 3.48 -32.83
N GLN A 44 -38.18 4.26 -33.52
CA GLN A 44 -39.15 5.14 -32.86
C GLN A 44 -40.11 4.34 -31.94
N SER A 45 -40.50 3.12 -32.33
CA SER A 45 -41.33 2.24 -31.54
C SER A 45 -40.64 1.80 -30.27
N ALA A 46 -39.31 1.56 -30.32
CA ALA A 46 -38.53 1.22 -29.12
C ALA A 46 -38.46 2.40 -28.13
N VAL A 47 -38.18 3.62 -28.63
CA VAL A 47 -38.17 4.82 -27.76
C VAL A 47 -39.57 5.10 -27.19
N SER A 48 -40.64 4.92 -27.97
CA SER A 48 -42.00 5.07 -27.48
C SER A 48 -42.34 4.06 -26.36
N LYS A 49 -41.88 2.81 -26.50
CA LYS A 49 -42.03 1.78 -25.45
C LYS A 49 -41.26 2.13 -24.17
N GLN A 50 -40.04 2.67 -24.33
CA GLN A 50 -39.24 3.12 -23.19
C GLN A 50 -39.85 4.34 -22.50
N LEU A 51 -40.42 5.28 -23.26
CA LEU A 51 -41.19 6.42 -22.73
C LEU A 51 -42.42 5.96 -21.96
N ALA A 52 -43.12 4.91 -22.43
CA ALA A 52 -44.23 4.33 -21.66
C ALA A 52 -43.77 3.78 -20.31
N LYS A 53 -42.66 3.05 -20.28
CA LYS A 53 -42.06 2.57 -18.99
C LYS A 53 -41.67 3.71 -18.06
N LEU A 54 -41.09 4.78 -18.60
CA LEU A 54 -40.75 5.99 -17.84
C LEU A 54 -41.97 6.60 -17.19
N ARG A 55 -43.10 6.70 -17.94
CA ARG A 55 -44.38 7.21 -17.45
C ARG A 55 -44.91 6.38 -16.28
N GLU A 56 -44.87 5.07 -16.39
CA GLU A 56 -45.25 4.14 -15.32
C GLU A 56 -44.31 4.29 -14.07
N THR A 57 -43.02 4.44 -14.28
CA THR A 57 -42.04 4.57 -13.20
C THR A 57 -42.19 5.87 -12.41
N PHE A 58 -42.41 6.99 -13.12
CA PHE A 58 -42.49 8.32 -12.50
C PHE A 58 -43.93 8.77 -12.19
N ASP A 59 -44.91 7.92 -12.53
CA ASP A 59 -46.36 8.23 -12.41
C ASP A 59 -46.69 9.61 -12.99
N ASP A 60 -46.11 9.92 -14.16
CA ASP A 60 -46.27 11.19 -14.84
C ASP A 60 -46.18 11.00 -16.38
N GLN A 61 -46.90 11.81 -17.16
CA GLN A 61 -46.84 11.76 -18.61
C GLN A 61 -45.46 12.14 -19.15
N LEU A 62 -44.66 12.85 -18.41
CA LEU A 62 -43.32 13.39 -18.69
C LEU A 62 -43.26 14.29 -19.90
N PHE A 63 -43.99 13.96 -20.95
CA PHE A 63 -44.05 14.76 -22.18
C PHE A 63 -45.48 14.79 -22.75
N GLU A 64 -45.91 15.97 -23.15
CA GLU A 64 -47.13 16.21 -23.90
C GLU A 64 -46.81 16.31 -25.40
N ARG A 65 -47.70 15.81 -26.24
CA ARG A 65 -47.61 16.00 -27.72
C ARG A 65 -48.05 17.39 -28.10
N THR A 66 -47.28 18.05 -28.93
CA THR A 66 -47.58 19.34 -29.51
C THR A 66 -47.51 19.28 -31.06
N ALA A 67 -47.96 20.31 -31.75
CA ALA A 67 -47.84 20.41 -33.23
C ALA A 67 -46.35 20.38 -33.69
N HIS A 68 -45.40 20.69 -32.80
CA HIS A 68 -43.97 20.80 -33.12
C HIS A 68 -43.12 19.73 -32.47
N GLY A 69 -43.70 18.69 -31.84
CA GLY A 69 -42.96 17.59 -31.18
C GLY A 69 -43.45 17.32 -29.78
N LEU A 70 -42.54 17.19 -28.83
CA LEU A 70 -42.82 16.93 -27.42
C LEU A 70 -42.53 18.17 -26.57
N ARG A 71 -43.36 18.41 -25.54
CA ARG A 71 -43.13 19.41 -24.51
C ARG A 71 -43.05 18.72 -23.17
N ALA A 72 -41.95 18.95 -22.42
CA ALA A 72 -41.78 18.39 -21.09
C ALA A 72 -42.84 18.90 -20.11
N THR A 73 -43.36 18.01 -19.26
CA THR A 73 -44.23 18.38 -18.14
C THR A 73 -43.43 19.13 -17.05
N PRO A 74 -44.11 19.85 -16.14
CA PRO A 74 -43.44 20.45 -14.98
C PRO A 74 -42.65 19.42 -14.17
N ARG A 75 -43.15 18.19 -14.03
CA ARG A 75 -42.46 17.08 -13.35
C ARG A 75 -41.17 16.68 -14.06
N ALA A 76 -41.23 16.51 -15.39
CA ALA A 76 -40.04 16.19 -16.19
C ALA A 76 -38.95 17.28 -16.08
N MET A 77 -39.38 18.57 -16.08
CA MET A 77 -38.46 19.70 -15.89
C MET A 77 -37.81 19.71 -14.49
N GLN A 78 -38.54 19.34 -13.45
CA GLN A 78 -37.99 19.19 -12.09
C GLN A 78 -36.98 18.03 -11.98
N LEU A 79 -37.19 16.92 -12.71
CA LEU A 79 -36.31 15.78 -12.76
C LEU A 79 -35.01 16.04 -13.54
N ALA A 80 -35.04 16.92 -14.51
CA ALA A 80 -33.92 17.18 -15.45
C ALA A 80 -32.57 17.51 -14.72
N PRO A 81 -32.49 18.39 -13.69
CA PRO A 81 -31.25 18.67 -13.00
C PRO A 81 -30.75 17.46 -12.18
N GLN A 82 -31.63 16.72 -11.53
CA GLN A 82 -31.29 15.53 -10.78
C GLN A 82 -30.79 14.42 -11.71
N LEU A 83 -31.46 14.21 -12.84
CA LEU A 83 -31.04 13.25 -13.85
C LEU A 83 -29.63 13.54 -14.38
N ARG A 84 -29.31 14.79 -14.70
CA ARG A 84 -27.97 15.18 -15.13
C ARG A 84 -26.92 14.86 -14.08
N GLN A 85 -27.20 15.14 -12.82
CA GLN A 85 -26.27 14.84 -11.72
C GLN A 85 -26.00 13.33 -11.60
N VAL A 86 -27.05 12.49 -11.65
CA VAL A 86 -26.91 11.03 -11.61
C VAL A 86 -26.12 10.51 -12.80
N LEU A 87 -26.42 10.96 -14.03
CA LEU A 87 -25.69 10.55 -15.21
C LEU A 87 -24.22 10.98 -15.19
N GLN A 88 -23.92 12.18 -14.69
CA GLN A 88 -22.54 12.62 -14.49
C GLN A 88 -21.80 11.74 -13.49
N GLN A 89 -22.45 11.32 -12.40
CA GLN A 89 -21.85 10.39 -11.44
C GLN A 89 -21.58 9.01 -12.05
N LEU A 90 -22.51 8.51 -12.89
CA LEU A 90 -22.31 7.26 -13.63
C LEU A 90 -21.17 7.37 -14.66
N ASP A 91 -21.10 8.48 -15.39
CA ASP A 91 -20.00 8.75 -16.33
C ASP A 91 -18.64 8.84 -15.60
N GLN A 92 -18.60 9.46 -14.41
CA GLN A 92 -17.40 9.49 -13.57
C GLN A 92 -17.00 8.10 -13.09
N PHE A 93 -17.97 7.28 -12.69
CA PHE A 93 -17.75 5.90 -12.26
C PHE A 93 -17.16 5.01 -13.37
N THR A 94 -17.55 5.25 -14.62
CA THR A 94 -17.11 4.46 -15.80
C THR A 94 -15.82 4.98 -16.44
N ARG A 95 -15.39 6.22 -16.14
CA ARG A 95 -14.12 6.74 -16.64
C ARG A 95 -12.97 6.01 -15.92
N PRO A 96 -11.88 5.67 -16.64
CA PRO A 96 -10.64 5.31 -15.99
C PRO A 96 -10.28 6.45 -15.03
N SER A 97 -10.20 6.15 -13.73
CA SER A 97 -9.88 7.19 -12.75
C SER A 97 -8.45 7.66 -13.01
N SER A 98 -8.30 8.88 -13.52
CA SER A 98 -7.03 9.58 -13.39
C SER A 98 -6.87 9.84 -11.89
N PHE A 99 -5.90 9.18 -11.26
CA PHE A 99 -5.61 9.41 -9.86
C PHE A 99 -5.06 10.82 -9.68
N ASP A 100 -5.73 11.59 -8.85
CA ASP A 100 -5.25 12.90 -8.40
C ASP A 100 -4.88 12.78 -6.91
N PRO A 101 -3.59 12.81 -6.56
CA PRO A 101 -3.15 12.72 -5.18
C PRO A 101 -3.77 13.78 -4.27
N SER A 102 -3.92 15.00 -4.78
CA SER A 102 -4.39 16.15 -3.99
C SER A 102 -5.84 16.02 -3.50
N LEU A 103 -6.65 15.24 -4.21
CA LEU A 103 -8.07 14.99 -3.91
C LEU A 103 -8.31 13.64 -3.23
N SER A 104 -7.32 12.76 -3.19
CA SER A 104 -7.46 11.41 -2.68
C SER A 104 -7.59 11.39 -1.15
N GLN A 105 -8.54 10.60 -0.66
CA GLN A 105 -8.73 10.28 0.77
C GLN A 105 -8.43 8.80 1.06
N ARG A 106 -7.63 8.16 0.18
CA ARG A 106 -7.31 6.74 0.33
C ARG A 106 -6.51 6.49 1.61
N VAL A 107 -6.84 5.39 2.27
CA VAL A 107 -6.06 4.85 3.38
C VAL A 107 -5.17 3.75 2.81
N PHE A 108 -3.85 3.92 2.93
CA PHE A 108 -2.88 2.87 2.63
C PHE A 108 -2.44 2.18 3.91
N ARG A 109 -2.26 0.88 3.85
CA ARG A 109 -1.76 0.04 4.94
C ARG A 109 -0.42 -0.53 4.53
N ILE A 110 0.59 -0.34 5.37
CA ILE A 110 1.95 -0.75 5.06
C ILE A 110 2.62 -1.39 6.28
N ASP A 111 3.20 -2.57 6.08
CA ASP A 111 4.02 -3.21 7.10
C ASP A 111 5.50 -2.94 6.83
N LEU A 112 6.26 -2.58 7.87
CA LEU A 112 7.69 -2.29 7.75
C LEU A 112 8.50 -3.00 8.83
N VAL A 113 9.69 -3.51 8.47
CA VAL A 113 10.67 -3.85 9.49
C VAL A 113 11.07 -2.59 10.27
N GLU A 114 11.38 -2.74 11.55
CA GLU A 114 11.59 -1.62 12.49
C GLU A 114 12.57 -0.58 11.94
N THR A 115 13.71 -1.03 11.42
CA THR A 115 14.75 -0.15 10.87
C THR A 115 14.29 0.66 9.66
N ALA A 116 13.34 0.13 8.87
CA ALA A 116 12.85 0.79 7.66
C ALA A 116 12.09 2.08 7.96
N TYR A 117 11.45 2.23 9.14
CA TYR A 117 10.79 3.49 9.49
C TYR A 117 11.76 4.67 9.44
N SER A 118 12.91 4.56 10.08
CA SER A 118 13.89 5.64 10.09
C SER A 118 14.63 5.79 8.75
N LEU A 119 14.79 4.69 8.02
CA LEU A 119 15.53 4.67 6.76
C LEU A 119 14.70 5.07 5.53
N THR A 120 13.36 5.11 5.64
CA THR A 120 12.51 5.39 4.47
C THR A 120 11.56 6.58 4.67
N TYR A 121 10.85 6.64 5.80
CA TYR A 121 9.82 7.68 6.02
C TYR A 121 10.31 9.11 5.92
N PRO A 122 11.46 9.51 6.51
CA PRO A 122 11.94 10.88 6.40
C PRO A 122 12.20 11.35 4.97
N PHE A 123 12.36 10.43 4.04
CA PHE A 123 12.69 10.74 2.65
C PHE A 123 11.47 10.93 1.76
N PHE A 124 10.41 10.12 1.90
CA PHE A 124 9.22 10.23 1.05
C PHE A 124 8.00 10.90 1.72
N MET A 125 7.91 10.87 3.05
CA MET A 125 6.75 11.43 3.77
C MET A 125 6.54 12.94 3.57
N PRO A 126 7.59 13.79 3.51
CA PRO A 126 7.40 15.21 3.22
C PRO A 126 6.70 15.44 1.89
N ASP A 127 7.10 14.72 0.85
CA ASP A 127 6.51 14.80 -0.48
C ASP A 127 5.09 14.23 -0.52
N LEU A 128 4.86 13.12 0.19
CA LEU A 128 3.52 12.54 0.32
C LEU A 128 2.56 13.55 0.94
N LEU A 129 2.92 14.16 2.07
CA LEU A 129 2.07 15.12 2.76
C LEU A 129 1.82 16.40 1.95
N ALA A 130 2.81 16.83 1.15
CA ALA A 130 2.68 17.99 0.28
C ALA A 130 1.77 17.70 -0.93
N GLN A 131 1.91 16.54 -1.57
CA GLN A 131 1.17 16.20 -2.79
C GLN A 131 -0.22 15.62 -2.51
N ALA A 132 -0.40 14.93 -1.38
CA ALA A 132 -1.61 14.20 -1.03
C ALA A 132 -2.02 14.42 0.43
N PRO A 133 -2.44 15.64 0.80
CA PRO A 133 -2.67 16.03 2.20
C PRO A 133 -3.79 15.29 2.92
N ASN A 134 -4.68 14.61 2.16
CA ASN A 134 -5.83 13.90 2.72
C ASN A 134 -5.65 12.37 2.71
N ILE A 135 -4.54 11.85 2.21
CA ILE A 135 -4.21 10.42 2.28
C ILE A 135 -3.81 10.06 3.72
N THR A 136 -4.26 8.89 4.18
CA THR A 136 -3.81 8.31 5.44
C THR A 136 -2.88 7.13 5.17
N LEU A 137 -1.74 7.09 5.86
CA LEU A 137 -0.82 5.98 5.83
C LEU A 137 -0.82 5.26 7.20
N ASN A 138 -1.40 4.07 7.26
CA ASN A 138 -1.42 3.23 8.45
C ASN A 138 -0.26 2.24 8.39
N SER A 139 0.67 2.36 9.33
CA SER A 139 1.88 1.55 9.35
C SER A 139 1.89 0.61 10.54
N GLN A 140 2.33 -0.61 10.32
CA GLN A 140 2.54 -1.61 11.36
C GLN A 140 3.93 -2.22 11.21
N THR A 141 4.49 -2.69 12.32
CA THR A 141 5.76 -3.40 12.28
C THR A 141 5.58 -4.77 11.64
N TRP A 142 6.49 -5.10 10.72
CA TRP A 142 6.57 -6.40 10.05
C TRP A 142 6.54 -7.55 11.05
N ASN A 143 5.70 -8.54 10.81
CA ASN A 143 5.52 -9.71 11.65
C ASN A 143 5.27 -10.98 10.81
N GLN A 144 5.03 -12.12 11.45
CA GLN A 144 4.83 -13.41 10.79
C GLN A 144 3.62 -13.45 9.84
N GLU A 145 2.60 -12.62 10.09
CA GLU A 145 1.40 -12.54 9.27
C GLU A 145 1.53 -11.60 8.07
N SER A 146 2.59 -10.78 7.98
CA SER A 146 2.71 -9.72 6.96
C SER A 146 2.68 -10.27 5.53
N ILE A 147 3.32 -11.42 5.26
CA ILE A 147 3.22 -12.08 3.93
C ILE A 147 1.79 -12.54 3.65
N ALA A 148 1.13 -13.15 4.64
CA ALA A 148 -0.26 -13.59 4.49
C ALA A 148 -1.21 -12.41 4.28
N ASN A 149 -0.99 -11.29 4.97
CA ASN A 149 -1.75 -10.04 4.80
C ASN A 149 -1.57 -9.45 3.40
N LEU A 150 -0.34 -9.46 2.85
CA LEU A 150 -0.09 -9.07 1.45
C LEU A 150 -0.85 -9.97 0.47
N LEU A 151 -0.79 -11.28 0.65
CA LEU A 151 -1.47 -12.25 -0.23
C LEU A 151 -2.99 -12.11 -0.20
N ARG A 152 -3.57 -11.74 0.94
CA ARG A 152 -5.02 -11.47 1.06
C ARG A 152 -5.40 -10.03 0.67
N CYS A 153 -4.42 -9.17 0.34
CA CYS A 153 -4.62 -7.74 0.11
C CYS A 153 -5.20 -6.99 1.34
N ASP A 154 -4.95 -7.49 2.55
CA ASP A 154 -5.32 -6.83 3.81
C ASP A 154 -4.41 -5.63 4.10
N ILE A 155 -3.19 -5.65 3.56
CA ILE A 155 -2.26 -4.51 3.47
C ILE A 155 -1.93 -4.23 2.00
N ASP A 156 -1.63 -2.97 1.70
CA ASP A 156 -1.34 -2.53 0.34
C ASP A 156 0.10 -2.89 -0.07
N MET A 157 1.07 -2.69 0.82
CA MET A 157 2.48 -2.94 0.55
C MET A 157 3.27 -3.22 1.83
N ALA A 158 4.51 -3.64 1.67
CA ALA A 158 5.43 -3.78 2.81
C ALA A 158 6.86 -3.43 2.43
N ILE A 159 7.65 -2.98 3.41
CA ILE A 159 9.10 -2.82 3.30
C ILE A 159 9.75 -3.78 4.28
N CYS A 160 10.47 -4.75 3.76
CA CYS A 160 11.14 -5.77 4.57
C CYS A 160 12.57 -6.02 4.08
N THR A 161 13.34 -6.73 4.89
CA THR A 161 14.68 -7.15 4.51
C THR A 161 14.62 -8.42 3.66
N ARG A 162 15.53 -8.52 2.69
CA ARG A 162 15.78 -9.73 1.90
C ARG A 162 17.28 -9.89 1.67
N GLU A 163 17.67 -11.11 1.35
CA GLU A 163 19.04 -11.50 1.12
C GLU A 163 19.12 -12.25 -0.21
N TRP A 164 20.28 -12.22 -0.84
CA TRP A 164 20.51 -12.85 -2.16
C TRP A 164 21.37 -14.11 -2.05
N ASP A 165 21.88 -14.40 -0.87
CA ASP A 165 22.58 -15.63 -0.57
C ASP A 165 21.58 -16.78 -0.41
N GLU A 166 21.75 -17.86 -1.17
CA GLU A 166 20.84 -19.03 -1.18
C GLU A 166 20.75 -19.74 0.18
N ARG A 167 21.72 -19.51 1.06
CA ARG A 167 21.72 -20.08 2.42
C ARG A 167 20.74 -19.37 3.37
N SER A 168 20.31 -18.18 3.00
CA SER A 168 19.44 -17.36 3.85
C SER A 168 18.00 -17.85 3.86
N GLN A 169 17.37 -17.86 5.03
CA GLN A 169 15.92 -18.01 5.19
C GLN A 169 15.14 -16.83 4.57
N LEU A 170 15.80 -15.67 4.44
CA LEU A 170 15.25 -14.45 3.83
C LEU A 170 15.62 -14.33 2.35
N HIS A 171 16.05 -15.41 1.70
CA HIS A 171 16.44 -15.39 0.31
C HIS A 171 15.31 -14.82 -0.58
N ILE A 172 15.68 -13.99 -1.55
CA ILE A 172 14.73 -13.28 -2.42
C ILE A 172 13.75 -14.25 -3.13
N ASN A 173 14.17 -15.44 -3.45
CA ASN A 173 13.35 -16.47 -4.10
C ASN A 173 12.28 -17.08 -3.18
N THR A 174 12.26 -16.75 -1.86
CA THR A 174 11.21 -17.17 -0.95
C THR A 174 9.97 -16.28 -1.01
N ILE A 175 10.02 -15.19 -1.78
CA ILE A 175 8.86 -14.33 -2.02
C ILE A 175 7.83 -15.10 -2.85
N PRO A 176 6.57 -15.20 -2.37
CA PRO A 176 5.49 -15.84 -3.13
C PRO A 176 5.30 -15.22 -4.51
N GLY A 177 5.02 -16.08 -5.52
CA GLY A 177 4.90 -15.66 -6.92
C GLY A 177 3.76 -14.69 -7.22
N GLU A 178 2.79 -14.53 -6.31
CA GLU A 178 1.70 -13.55 -6.38
C GLU A 178 2.15 -12.12 -6.03
N LEU A 179 3.30 -11.99 -5.38
CA LEU A 179 3.86 -10.70 -5.01
C LEU A 179 4.86 -10.21 -6.05
N ASN A 180 4.88 -8.91 -6.27
CA ASN A 180 5.95 -8.19 -6.94
C ASN A 180 6.85 -7.55 -5.88
N TYR A 181 8.09 -7.29 -6.26
CA TYR A 181 9.02 -6.55 -5.42
C TYR A 181 9.95 -5.65 -6.24
N ILE A 182 10.51 -4.67 -5.55
CA ILE A 182 11.64 -3.88 -6.04
C ILE A 182 12.65 -3.71 -4.92
N GLU A 183 13.92 -3.77 -5.24
CA GLU A 183 15.01 -3.45 -4.32
C GLU A 183 15.04 -1.93 -4.11
N LEU A 184 15.02 -1.50 -2.85
CA LEU A 184 15.14 -0.09 -2.48
C LEU A 184 16.59 0.28 -2.20
N VAL A 185 17.28 -0.54 -1.39
CA VAL A 185 18.66 -0.26 -1.00
C VAL A 185 19.37 -1.51 -0.52
N ARG A 186 20.65 -1.65 -0.85
CA ARG A 186 21.56 -2.66 -0.31
C ARG A 186 22.12 -2.21 1.03
N ASP A 187 22.32 -3.18 1.91
CA ASP A 187 22.93 -2.95 3.23
C ASP A 187 23.75 -4.16 3.66
N ARG A 188 24.75 -3.92 4.48
CA ARG A 188 25.61 -4.96 5.03
C ARG A 188 25.53 -5.00 6.56
N PRO A 189 25.80 -6.15 7.19
CA PRO A 189 25.91 -6.20 8.64
C PRO A 189 27.23 -5.57 9.11
N VAL A 190 27.15 -4.96 10.28
CA VAL A 190 28.31 -4.49 11.06
C VAL A 190 28.21 -4.96 12.50
N CYS A 191 29.32 -4.97 13.22
CA CYS A 191 29.36 -5.23 14.66
C CYS A 191 29.45 -3.90 15.41
N LEU A 192 28.69 -3.79 16.48
CA LEU A 192 28.71 -2.65 17.40
C LEU A 192 29.19 -3.11 18.78
N ILE A 193 30.03 -2.29 19.39
CA ILE A 193 30.55 -2.48 20.73
C ILE A 193 30.66 -1.14 21.44
N ARG A 194 30.62 -1.11 22.79
CA ARG A 194 30.92 0.10 23.54
C ARG A 194 32.38 0.54 23.37
N LYS A 195 32.69 1.83 23.53
CA LYS A 195 34.03 2.41 23.32
C LYS A 195 35.12 1.82 24.20
N GLU A 196 34.76 1.34 25.38
CA GLU A 196 35.72 0.76 26.35
C GLU A 196 35.61 -0.77 26.40
N HIS A 197 35.15 -1.40 25.32
CA HIS A 197 34.98 -2.85 25.29
C HIS A 197 36.34 -3.57 25.42
N PRO A 198 36.43 -4.64 26.27
CA PRO A 198 37.70 -5.36 26.49
C PRO A 198 38.33 -5.93 25.22
N LEU A 199 37.53 -6.29 24.19
CA LEU A 199 38.03 -6.81 22.92
C LEU A 199 38.97 -5.85 22.20
N LEU A 200 38.93 -4.54 22.50
CA LEU A 200 39.84 -3.56 21.89
C LEU A 200 41.30 -3.78 22.27
N GLN A 201 41.60 -4.62 23.27
CA GLN A 201 42.92 -5.05 23.63
C GLN A 201 43.36 -6.35 22.92
N GLU A 202 42.50 -6.90 22.07
CA GLU A 202 42.72 -8.14 21.34
C GLU A 202 42.71 -7.88 19.82
N THR A 203 43.26 -8.82 19.04
CA THR A 203 43.13 -8.76 17.61
C THR A 203 41.70 -9.03 17.18
N TRP A 204 41.14 -8.13 16.36
CA TRP A 204 39.78 -8.33 15.81
C TRP A 204 39.79 -9.40 14.73
N GLU A 205 39.29 -10.57 15.10
CA GLU A 205 39.18 -11.74 14.22
C GLU A 205 37.99 -12.61 14.64
N LEU A 206 37.69 -13.66 13.88
CA LEU A 206 36.54 -14.54 14.13
C LEU A 206 36.63 -15.20 15.53
N ALA A 207 37.83 -15.58 15.99
CA ALA A 207 38.00 -16.17 17.31
C ALA A 207 37.63 -15.18 18.43
N THR A 208 38.05 -13.93 18.32
CA THR A 208 37.71 -12.87 19.28
C THR A 208 36.22 -12.53 19.21
N PHE A 209 35.63 -12.47 18.04
CA PHE A 209 34.19 -12.28 17.87
C PHE A 209 33.35 -13.35 18.56
N LEU A 210 33.73 -14.61 18.44
CA LEU A 210 33.03 -15.75 19.08
C LEU A 210 33.31 -15.93 20.55
N LYS A 211 34.37 -15.31 21.08
CA LYS A 211 34.74 -15.35 22.50
C LYS A 211 33.75 -14.56 23.37
N TYR A 212 33.21 -13.48 22.85
CA TYR A 212 32.29 -12.60 23.56
C TYR A 212 30.84 -13.02 23.33
N ARG A 213 29.97 -12.64 24.24
CA ARG A 213 28.53 -12.88 24.11
C ARG A 213 27.86 -11.80 23.24
N HIS A 214 26.71 -12.14 22.65
CA HIS A 214 26.05 -11.30 21.68
C HIS A 214 24.65 -10.87 22.09
N LEU A 215 24.23 -9.70 21.57
CA LEU A 215 22.84 -9.30 21.45
C LEU A 215 22.33 -9.74 20.08
N GLN A 216 21.13 -10.28 20.04
CA GLN A 216 20.44 -10.63 18.81
C GLN A 216 19.14 -9.85 18.72
N VAL A 217 18.87 -9.21 17.58
CA VAL A 217 17.57 -8.65 17.26
C VAL A 217 16.82 -9.64 16.38
N THR A 218 15.60 -9.99 16.78
CA THR A 218 14.72 -10.91 16.03
C THR A 218 13.54 -10.13 15.47
N PHE A 219 13.11 -10.47 14.28
CA PHE A 219 11.96 -9.83 13.63
C PHE A 219 11.19 -10.82 12.75
N GLY A 220 9.88 -10.66 12.69
CA GLY A 220 9.02 -11.49 11.81
C GLY A 220 9.12 -13.00 12.05
N GLY A 221 9.54 -13.43 13.25
CA GLY A 221 9.76 -14.84 13.58
C GLY A 221 11.12 -15.40 13.12
N ILE A 222 11.99 -14.56 12.55
CA ILE A 222 13.35 -14.95 12.15
C ILE A 222 14.27 -14.83 13.36
N GLU A 223 14.79 -15.96 13.80
CA GLU A 223 15.72 -16.06 14.96
C GLU A 223 17.17 -16.12 14.52
N HIS A 224 17.45 -16.66 13.33
CA HIS A 224 18.80 -16.80 12.78
C HIS A 224 18.98 -15.92 11.55
N TRP A 225 20.09 -15.21 11.50
CA TRP A 225 20.48 -14.39 10.38
C TRP A 225 21.41 -15.16 9.44
N LEU A 226 21.64 -14.65 8.23
CA LEU A 226 22.63 -15.23 7.31
C LEU A 226 24.00 -15.43 7.97
N LEU A 227 24.41 -14.53 8.86
CA LEU A 227 25.61 -14.66 9.64
C LEU A 227 25.63 -15.98 10.44
N ASP A 228 24.52 -16.37 11.04
CA ASP A 228 24.43 -17.62 11.82
C ASP A 228 24.48 -18.85 10.91
N GLU A 229 23.87 -18.77 9.73
CA GLU A 229 23.95 -19.83 8.72
C GLU A 229 25.40 -20.00 8.21
N VAL A 230 26.11 -18.89 7.94
CA VAL A 230 27.51 -18.91 7.53
C VAL A 230 28.42 -19.51 8.59
N LEU A 231 28.18 -19.19 9.87
CA LEU A 231 28.94 -19.76 10.99
C LEU A 231 28.62 -21.26 11.16
N SER A 232 27.38 -21.66 11.03
CA SER A 232 26.95 -23.06 11.20
C SER A 232 27.61 -24.00 10.21
N LEU A 233 27.88 -23.56 8.97
CA LEU A 233 28.63 -24.33 7.97
C LEU A 233 30.07 -24.63 8.39
N GLN A 234 30.62 -23.84 9.31
CA GLN A 234 31.94 -24.03 9.89
C GLN A 234 31.86 -24.72 11.27
N HIS A 235 30.68 -25.22 11.66
CA HIS A 235 30.41 -25.76 13.00
C HIS A 235 30.65 -24.76 14.15
N LEU A 236 30.50 -23.48 13.84
CA LEU A 236 30.62 -22.37 14.78
C LEU A 236 29.25 -21.77 15.10
N LYS A 237 29.14 -21.14 16.25
CA LYS A 237 27.92 -20.42 16.66
C LYS A 237 28.27 -19.27 17.59
N ARG A 238 27.45 -18.24 17.60
CA ARG A 238 27.51 -17.15 18.59
C ARG A 238 26.87 -17.59 19.91
N ASP A 239 27.38 -17.11 21.02
CA ASP A 239 26.71 -17.21 22.33
C ASP A 239 25.76 -16.00 22.49
N ILE A 240 24.49 -16.20 22.29
CA ILE A 240 23.48 -15.14 22.41
C ILE A 240 23.10 -14.97 23.88
N ALA A 241 23.41 -13.80 24.45
CA ALA A 241 23.07 -13.45 25.81
C ALA A 241 21.63 -12.94 25.94
N VAL A 242 21.17 -12.14 24.97
CA VAL A 242 19.87 -11.49 24.99
C VAL A 242 19.29 -11.46 23.58
N ASN A 243 18.01 -11.82 23.45
CA ASN A 243 17.21 -11.61 22.25
C ASN A 243 16.28 -10.41 22.49
N MET A 244 16.19 -9.51 21.51
CA MET A 244 15.38 -8.30 21.54
C MET A 244 14.60 -8.16 20.21
N THR A 245 13.64 -7.26 20.18
CA THR A 245 12.78 -7.07 19.00
C THR A 245 13.01 -5.73 18.30
N ASP A 246 13.89 -4.87 18.84
CA ASP A 246 14.23 -3.58 18.24
C ASP A 246 15.72 -3.24 18.40
N PHE A 247 16.25 -2.56 17.39
CA PHE A 247 17.67 -2.18 17.37
C PHE A 247 18.00 -1.01 18.28
N TYR A 248 17.05 -0.09 18.51
CA TYR A 248 17.31 1.06 19.36
C TYR A 248 17.62 0.63 20.81
N SER A 249 16.77 -0.22 21.37
CA SER A 249 16.99 -0.78 22.71
C SER A 249 18.22 -1.68 22.76
N ALA A 250 18.48 -2.45 21.68
CA ALA A 250 19.68 -3.29 21.59
C ALA A 250 20.97 -2.44 21.58
N MET A 251 21.00 -1.32 20.84
CA MET A 251 22.13 -0.38 20.85
C MET A 251 22.34 0.26 22.21
N SER A 252 21.25 0.64 22.90
CA SER A 252 21.32 1.19 24.26
C SER A 252 21.91 0.19 25.26
N LEU A 253 21.54 -1.08 25.18
CA LEU A 253 22.11 -2.13 26.02
C LEU A 253 23.56 -2.44 25.64
N CYS A 254 23.89 -2.43 24.35
CA CYS A 254 25.25 -2.62 23.85
C CYS A 254 26.22 -1.56 24.41
N GLU A 255 25.80 -0.30 24.46
CA GLU A 255 26.58 0.82 25.00
C GLU A 255 26.98 0.60 26.49
N GLN A 256 26.16 -0.12 27.21
CA GLN A 256 26.34 -0.33 28.68
C GLN A 256 26.82 -1.72 29.04
N SER A 257 27.25 -2.51 28.07
CA SER A 257 27.65 -3.92 28.33
C SER A 257 28.84 -4.33 27.45
N ASP A 258 29.42 -5.50 27.79
CA ASP A 258 30.45 -6.16 26.97
C ASP A 258 29.82 -7.14 25.94
N LEU A 259 28.62 -6.82 25.46
CA LEU A 259 27.93 -7.60 24.43
C LEU A 259 28.24 -7.02 23.05
N ILE A 260 28.39 -7.88 22.06
CA ILE A 260 28.53 -7.50 20.66
C ILE A 260 27.13 -7.49 20.03
N LEU A 261 26.76 -6.42 19.36
CA LEU A 261 25.53 -6.33 18.58
C LEU A 261 25.86 -6.35 17.07
N CYS A 262 25.31 -7.29 16.31
CA CYS A 262 25.30 -7.19 14.86
C CYS A 262 24.08 -6.38 14.41
N ALA A 263 24.28 -5.42 13.52
CA ALA A 263 23.21 -4.50 13.06
C ALA A 263 23.41 -4.11 11.60
N PRO A 264 22.36 -3.64 10.89
CA PRO A 264 22.48 -3.06 9.54
C PRO A 264 23.34 -1.79 9.56
N ALA A 265 24.29 -1.68 8.64
CA ALA A 265 25.26 -0.58 8.62
C ALA A 265 24.59 0.80 8.42
N ARG A 266 23.58 0.87 7.53
CA ARG A 266 22.85 2.14 7.28
C ARG A 266 22.06 2.61 8.49
N TYR A 267 21.39 1.68 9.17
CA TYR A 267 20.68 2.00 10.41
C TYR A 267 21.67 2.45 11.49
N THR A 268 22.78 1.73 11.62
CA THR A 268 23.87 2.08 12.54
C THR A 268 24.40 3.49 12.28
N ALA A 269 24.71 3.82 11.01
CA ALA A 269 25.18 5.15 10.63
C ALA A 269 24.16 6.24 10.99
N LYS A 270 22.87 5.98 10.76
CA LYS A 270 21.77 6.89 11.10
C LYS A 270 21.67 7.13 12.61
N MET A 271 21.86 6.07 13.40
CA MET A 271 21.73 6.11 14.87
C MET A 271 23.03 6.51 15.59
N SER A 272 24.17 6.58 14.92
CA SER A 272 25.49 6.86 15.50
C SER A 272 25.57 8.14 16.32
N GLN A 273 24.73 9.13 16.02
CA GLN A 273 24.68 10.38 16.80
C GLN A 273 24.00 10.25 18.17
N HIS A 274 23.30 9.13 18.42
CA HIS A 274 22.52 8.90 19.64
C HIS A 274 23.23 7.97 20.63
N PHE A 275 24.28 7.24 20.17
CA PHE A 275 24.94 6.21 20.95
C PHE A 275 26.45 6.33 20.82
N ASP A 276 27.13 6.09 21.93
CA ASP A 276 28.60 6.13 21.99
C ASP A 276 29.20 4.73 21.74
N LEU A 277 28.97 4.22 20.52
CA LEU A 277 29.38 2.90 20.07
C LEU A 277 30.48 2.98 19.02
N LEU A 278 31.33 1.95 18.98
CA LEU A 278 32.29 1.71 17.90
C LEU A 278 31.71 0.70 16.92
N THR A 279 31.93 0.95 15.63
CA THR A 279 31.54 0.06 14.54
C THR A 279 32.74 -0.69 14.02
N LEU A 280 32.62 -2.00 13.92
CA LEU A 280 33.61 -2.92 13.36
C LEU A 280 32.98 -3.71 12.21
N ASP A 281 33.81 -4.12 11.25
CA ASP A 281 33.31 -5.05 10.21
C ASP A 281 33.08 -6.43 10.82
N VAL A 282 32.09 -7.16 10.31
CA VAL A 282 31.86 -8.56 10.70
C VAL A 282 33.08 -9.38 10.25
N PRO A 283 33.74 -10.16 11.15
CA PRO A 283 34.98 -10.83 10.83
C PRO A 283 34.79 -12.15 10.05
N VAL A 284 33.72 -12.24 9.28
CA VAL A 284 33.40 -13.32 8.36
C VAL A 284 32.66 -12.75 7.15
N MET A 285 32.90 -13.33 5.99
CA MET A 285 32.26 -12.85 4.77
C MET A 285 30.77 -13.20 4.76
N VAL A 286 29.93 -12.19 4.79
CA VAL A 286 28.46 -12.27 4.65
C VAL A 286 28.07 -11.43 3.46
N GLU A 287 27.30 -12.00 2.53
CA GLU A 287 26.78 -11.26 1.39
C GLU A 287 25.82 -10.14 1.87
N PRO A 288 25.91 -8.93 1.31
CA PRO A 288 25.00 -7.86 1.65
C PRO A 288 23.55 -8.22 1.35
N GLY A 289 22.69 -8.02 2.35
CA GLY A 289 21.24 -8.04 2.18
C GLY A 289 20.72 -6.70 1.67
N GLY A 290 19.43 -6.43 1.90
CA GLY A 290 18.84 -5.15 1.52
C GLY A 290 17.38 -5.03 1.91
N TYR A 291 16.84 -3.83 1.68
CA TYR A 291 15.44 -3.53 1.86
C TYR A 291 14.72 -3.62 0.52
N VAL A 292 13.58 -4.29 0.52
CA VAL A 292 12.72 -4.42 -0.66
C VAL A 292 11.32 -3.90 -0.34
N LEU A 293 10.69 -3.25 -1.33
CA LEU A 293 9.28 -2.93 -1.32
C LEU A 293 8.52 -4.08 -1.96
N LEU A 294 7.52 -4.64 -1.26
CA LEU A 294 6.66 -5.72 -1.70
C LEU A 294 5.24 -5.23 -1.90
N TRP A 295 4.54 -5.79 -2.89
CA TRP A 295 3.10 -5.58 -3.09
C TRP A 295 2.46 -6.75 -3.85
N HIS A 296 1.17 -6.94 -3.69
CA HIS A 296 0.44 -7.96 -4.45
C HIS A 296 0.23 -7.52 -5.90
N LYS A 297 0.37 -8.43 -6.86
CA LYS A 297 0.18 -8.19 -8.30
C LYS A 297 -1.18 -7.61 -8.66
N HIS A 298 -2.20 -7.84 -7.81
CA HIS A 298 -3.53 -7.24 -7.95
C HIS A 298 -3.48 -5.72 -8.04
N PHE A 299 -2.56 -5.08 -7.32
CA PHE A 299 -2.41 -3.61 -7.30
C PHE A 299 -1.47 -3.06 -8.39
N GLU A 300 -0.98 -3.92 -9.30
CA GLU A 300 0.00 -3.50 -10.30
C GLU A 300 -0.49 -2.33 -11.17
N LEU A 301 -1.76 -2.38 -11.58
CA LEU A 301 -2.39 -1.38 -12.44
C LEU A 301 -3.21 -0.33 -11.69
N ASP A 302 -3.30 -0.40 -10.35
CA ASP A 302 -4.00 0.60 -9.55
C ASP A 302 -3.22 1.93 -9.58
N PRO A 303 -3.80 3.02 -10.14
CA PRO A 303 -3.06 4.27 -10.33
C PRO A 303 -2.59 4.92 -9.03
N SER A 304 -3.38 4.83 -7.96
CA SER A 304 -3.04 5.42 -6.67
C SER A 304 -1.96 4.60 -5.95
N HIS A 305 -2.02 3.29 -6.07
CA HIS A 305 -1.01 2.40 -5.51
C HIS A 305 0.33 2.57 -6.26
N ARG A 306 0.28 2.69 -7.60
CA ARG A 306 1.46 2.95 -8.43
C ARG A 306 2.12 4.28 -8.04
N TRP A 307 1.32 5.34 -7.90
CA TRP A 307 1.82 6.65 -7.50
C TRP A 307 2.58 6.57 -6.16
N LEU A 308 2.03 5.90 -5.15
CA LEU A 308 2.70 5.76 -3.85
C LEU A 308 3.99 4.93 -3.96
N ARG A 309 3.98 3.83 -4.74
CA ARG A 309 5.20 3.04 -4.99
C ARG A 309 6.28 3.89 -5.63
N GLU A 310 5.96 4.62 -6.69
CA GLU A 310 6.89 5.51 -7.40
C GLU A 310 7.43 6.60 -6.47
N LEU A 311 6.59 7.17 -5.62
CA LEU A 311 7.01 8.14 -4.61
C LEU A 311 8.04 7.55 -3.65
N ILE A 312 7.79 6.34 -3.13
CA ILE A 312 8.74 5.64 -2.24
C ILE A 312 10.03 5.32 -2.99
N ILE A 313 9.96 4.71 -4.16
CA ILE A 313 11.12 4.29 -4.95
C ILE A 313 12.02 5.48 -5.30
N ASN A 314 11.44 6.58 -5.75
CA ASN A 314 12.19 7.76 -6.18
C ASN A 314 12.88 8.50 -5.04
N ASN A 315 12.37 8.37 -3.82
CA ASN A 315 12.91 9.07 -2.65
C ASN A 315 13.82 8.21 -1.77
N VAL A 316 13.66 6.89 -1.78
CA VAL A 316 14.41 5.99 -0.89
C VAL A 316 15.61 5.34 -1.58
N GLY A 317 15.59 5.17 -2.89
CA GLY A 317 16.57 4.37 -3.66
C GLY A 317 17.79 5.12 -4.18
N LEU A 318 17.95 6.43 -3.96
CA LEU A 318 18.91 7.25 -4.73
C LEU A 318 20.13 7.76 -3.97
N ASP A 319 20.22 7.57 -2.65
CA ASP A 319 21.41 7.99 -1.88
C ASP A 319 22.12 6.76 -1.29
N GLY A 320 23.03 6.22 -2.08
CA GLY A 320 23.94 5.15 -1.74
C GLY A 320 25.20 5.63 -1.05
#